data_23a58a411817d33bc6a0291efe5e4bcc
#
_entry.id   23a58a411817d33bc6a0291efe5e4bcc
#
_cell.length_a   1.000
_cell.length_b   1.000
_cell.length_c   1.000
_cell.angle_alpha   90.00
_cell.angle_beta   90.00
_cell.angle_gamma   90.00
#
_symmetry.space_group_name_H-M   'P 1'
#
loop_
_entity.id
_entity.type
_entity.pdbx_description
1 polymer ?
#
loop_
_entity_poly.entity_id
_entity_poly.type
_entity_poly.pdbx_seq_one_letter_code
_entity_poly.pdbx_strand_id
1 'polypeptide(L)'
;MALAASYIRTEPEGALPTREEQLAAVRAYAADNGHELVAHYEDLDAPGVLLYHRPGLKEAINNIKELEDWEVLLVALPRCVSDTESALHEFVHKLSLYGNRLESPERPWEEFLADMKSYRRA
;
A
#
# COMPACT_ATOMS: atom_id res chain seq x y z
N MET A 1 5.43 -13.14 12.19
CA MET A 1 4.10 -12.96 11.56
C MET A 1 3.59 -11.56 11.85
N ALA A 2 3.08 -10.89 10.84
CA ALA A 2 2.52 -9.56 11.00
C ALA A 2 1.04 -9.56 10.64
N LEU A 3 0.29 -8.66 11.28
CA LEU A 3 -1.09 -8.39 10.89
C LEU A 3 -1.07 -7.42 9.71
N ALA A 4 -1.76 -7.75 8.64
CA ALA A 4 -1.70 -6.99 7.40
C ALA A 4 -3.07 -6.60 6.89
N ALA A 5 -3.11 -5.48 6.17
CA ALA A 5 -4.27 -5.06 5.43
C ALA A 5 -3.93 -5.11 3.94
N SER A 6 -4.91 -5.45 3.11
CA SER A 6 -4.74 -5.41 1.67
C SER A 6 -5.33 -4.12 1.11
N TYR A 7 -4.68 -3.56 0.09
CA TYR A 7 -5.22 -2.42 -0.62
C TYR A 7 -5.21 -2.70 -2.13
N ILE A 8 -6.36 -2.53 -2.74
CA ILE A 8 -6.56 -2.78 -4.17
C ILE A 8 -7.01 -1.47 -4.82
N ARG A 9 -6.38 -1.11 -5.93
CA ARG A 9 -6.84 0.03 -6.74
C ARG A 9 -6.89 -0.39 -8.21
N THR A 10 -7.99 -0.08 -8.88
CA THR A 10 -8.09 -0.26 -10.33
C THR A 10 -8.33 1.08 -10.97
N GLU A 11 -8.02 1.19 -12.27
CA GLU A 11 -8.24 2.39 -13.06
C GLU A 11 -9.22 2.09 -14.20
N PRO A 12 -10.04 3.08 -14.62
CA PRO A 12 -11.05 2.85 -15.65
C PRO A 12 -10.49 2.31 -16.97
N GLU A 13 -9.27 2.69 -17.32
CA GLU A 13 -8.64 2.31 -18.59
C GLU A 13 -7.77 1.05 -18.48
N GLY A 14 -7.78 0.39 -17.34
CA GLY A 14 -7.04 -0.86 -17.16
C GLY A 14 -5.54 -0.71 -17.11
N ALA A 15 -5.03 0.44 -16.66
CA ALA A 15 -3.59 0.68 -16.55
C ALA A 15 -2.94 -0.15 -15.43
N LEU A 16 -3.75 -0.69 -14.54
CA LEU A 16 -3.29 -1.57 -13.45
C LEU A 16 -3.86 -2.97 -13.66
N PRO A 17 -3.29 -3.99 -13.01
CA PRO A 17 -3.87 -5.34 -13.05
C PRO A 17 -5.32 -5.33 -12.57
N THR A 18 -6.08 -6.34 -12.93
CA THR A 18 -7.46 -6.45 -12.50
C THR A 18 -7.55 -6.64 -10.99
N ARG A 19 -8.74 -6.41 -10.43
CA ARG A 19 -9.00 -6.64 -9.02
C ARG A 19 -8.63 -8.07 -8.61
N GLU A 20 -9.03 -9.05 -9.40
CA GLU A 20 -8.75 -10.46 -9.12
C GLU A 20 -7.25 -10.77 -9.16
N GLU A 21 -6.54 -10.20 -10.12
CA GLU A 21 -5.10 -10.37 -10.22
C GLU A 21 -4.37 -9.76 -9.01
N GLN A 22 -4.81 -8.58 -8.58
CA GLN A 22 -4.23 -7.92 -7.42
C GLN A 22 -4.52 -8.71 -6.13
N LEU A 23 -5.74 -9.20 -5.96
CA LEU A 23 -6.10 -10.02 -4.80
C LEU A 23 -5.26 -11.28 -4.74
N ALA A 24 -5.09 -11.97 -5.87
CA ALA A 24 -4.27 -13.17 -5.92
C ALA A 24 -2.82 -12.89 -5.54
N ALA A 25 -2.25 -11.79 -6.06
CA ALA A 25 -0.87 -11.41 -5.76
C ALA A 25 -0.67 -11.08 -4.28
N VAL A 26 -1.59 -10.32 -3.70
CA VAL A 26 -1.52 -9.93 -2.29
C VAL A 26 -1.67 -11.15 -1.38
N ARG A 27 -2.61 -12.03 -1.68
CA ARG A 27 -2.83 -13.26 -0.89
C ARG A 27 -1.61 -14.18 -0.93
N ALA A 28 -1.03 -14.36 -2.12
CA ALA A 28 0.16 -15.18 -2.28
C ALA A 28 1.34 -14.60 -1.50
N TYR A 29 1.53 -13.30 -1.60
CA TYR A 29 2.60 -12.62 -0.86
C TYR A 29 2.42 -12.74 0.64
N ALA A 30 1.20 -12.55 1.13
CA ALA A 30 0.89 -12.68 2.56
C ALA A 30 1.22 -14.09 3.05
N ALA A 31 0.79 -15.12 2.31
CA ALA A 31 1.06 -16.50 2.67
C ALA A 31 2.56 -16.80 2.67
N ASP A 32 3.28 -16.35 1.66
CA ASP A 32 4.71 -16.59 1.53
C ASP A 32 5.55 -15.92 2.64
N ASN A 33 5.05 -14.82 3.18
CA ASN A 33 5.76 -14.04 4.20
C ASN A 33 5.18 -14.20 5.60
N GLY A 34 4.22 -15.08 5.78
CA GLY A 34 3.63 -15.34 7.10
C GLY A 34 2.79 -14.20 7.65
N HIS A 35 2.23 -13.35 6.79
CA HIS A 35 1.34 -12.28 7.22
C HIS A 35 -0.10 -12.76 7.31
N GLU A 36 -0.84 -12.28 8.29
CA GLU A 36 -2.26 -12.55 8.42
C GLU A 36 -3.06 -11.35 7.92
N LEU A 37 -3.90 -11.56 6.90
CA LEU A 37 -4.76 -10.50 6.37
C LEU A 37 -5.97 -10.32 7.28
N VAL A 38 -6.07 -9.16 7.93
CA VAL A 38 -7.13 -8.85 8.90
C VAL A 38 -8.02 -7.70 8.44
N ALA A 39 -7.66 -6.99 7.38
CA ALA A 39 -8.44 -5.87 6.86
C ALA A 39 -8.26 -5.78 5.34
N HIS A 40 -9.21 -5.16 4.68
CA HIS A 40 -9.20 -5.00 3.23
C HIS A 40 -9.78 -3.64 2.85
N TYR A 41 -9.06 -2.93 1.99
CA TYR A 41 -9.49 -1.63 1.46
C TYR A 41 -9.37 -1.64 -0.05
N GLU A 42 -10.28 -0.96 -0.73
CA GLU A 42 -10.17 -0.85 -2.17
C GLU A 42 -10.78 0.43 -2.72
N ASP A 43 -10.20 0.91 -3.82
CA ASP A 43 -10.71 2.03 -4.59
C ASP A 43 -10.77 1.59 -6.04
N LEU A 44 -11.96 1.23 -6.50
CA LEU A 44 -12.16 0.73 -7.86
C LEU A 44 -12.40 1.91 -8.80
N ASP A 45 -11.80 1.82 -10.01
CA ASP A 45 -11.91 2.84 -11.05
C ASP A 45 -11.44 4.21 -10.56
N ALA A 46 -10.36 4.23 -9.76
CA ALA A 46 -9.81 5.43 -9.18
C ALA A 46 -8.47 5.81 -9.82
N PRO A 47 -8.33 7.03 -10.35
CA PRO A 47 -7.06 7.47 -10.91
C PRO A 47 -5.96 7.58 -9.86
N GLY A 48 -4.70 7.53 -10.30
CA GLY A 48 -3.54 7.52 -9.41
C GLY A 48 -3.15 8.86 -8.80
N VAL A 49 -3.94 9.92 -9.05
CA VAL A 49 -3.68 11.25 -8.50
C VAL A 49 -4.52 11.48 -7.26
N LEU A 50 -4.12 12.44 -6.43
CA LEU A 50 -4.86 12.83 -5.24
C LEU A 50 -5.15 11.63 -4.32
N LEU A 51 -4.10 10.88 -3.98
CA LEU A 51 -4.26 9.63 -3.23
C LEU A 51 -5.04 9.79 -1.92
N TYR A 52 -4.91 10.91 -1.23
CA TYR A 52 -5.63 11.14 0.02
C TYR A 52 -7.11 11.48 -0.19
N HIS A 53 -7.56 11.61 -1.42
CA HIS A 53 -8.96 11.81 -1.75
C HIS A 53 -9.67 10.49 -2.09
N ARG A 54 -8.93 9.38 -2.16
CA ARG A 54 -9.52 8.06 -2.41
C ARG A 54 -10.12 7.51 -1.12
N PRO A 55 -11.43 7.20 -1.10
CA PRO A 55 -12.11 6.80 0.14
C PRO A 55 -11.50 5.57 0.82
N GLY A 56 -11.13 4.55 0.05
CA GLY A 56 -10.56 3.32 0.58
C GLY A 56 -9.21 3.54 1.24
N LEU A 57 -8.32 4.27 0.56
CA LEU A 57 -6.99 4.56 1.10
C LEU A 57 -7.10 5.49 2.31
N LYS A 58 -8.01 6.45 2.27
CA LYS A 58 -8.26 7.35 3.39
C LYS A 58 -8.74 6.59 4.62
N GLU A 59 -9.61 5.60 4.42
CA GLU A 59 -10.08 4.75 5.52
C GLU A 59 -8.92 3.96 6.13
N ALA A 60 -8.02 3.41 5.29
CA ALA A 60 -6.85 2.69 5.78
C ALA A 60 -5.98 3.59 6.66
N ILE A 61 -5.73 4.82 6.23
CA ILE A 61 -4.94 5.78 7.01
C ILE A 61 -5.62 6.12 8.33
N ASN A 62 -6.93 6.32 8.30
CA ASN A 62 -7.69 6.62 9.53
C ASN A 62 -7.63 5.46 10.51
N ASN A 63 -7.70 4.22 10.03
CA ASN A 63 -7.65 3.05 10.89
C ASN A 63 -6.28 2.89 11.55
N ILE A 64 -5.20 3.26 10.87
CA ILE A 64 -3.87 3.28 11.50
C ILE A 64 -3.88 4.19 12.73
N LYS A 65 -4.46 5.38 12.59
CA LYS A 65 -4.46 6.39 13.64
C LYS A 65 -5.38 6.04 14.82
N GLU A 66 -6.49 5.39 14.52
CA GLU A 66 -7.56 5.20 15.51
C GLU A 66 -7.63 3.81 16.10
N LEU A 67 -7.39 2.78 15.28
CA LEU A 67 -7.61 1.38 15.68
C LEU A 67 -6.34 0.57 15.83
N GLU A 68 -5.30 0.93 15.08
CA GLU A 68 -4.02 0.19 15.08
C GLU A 68 -4.18 -1.32 14.85
N ASP A 69 -5.15 -1.69 13.99
CA ASP A 69 -5.50 -3.10 13.76
C ASP A 69 -4.48 -3.88 12.96
N TRP A 70 -3.63 -3.21 12.20
CA TRP A 70 -2.65 -3.86 11.32
C TRP A 70 -1.38 -3.03 11.26
N GLU A 71 -0.26 -3.69 10.89
CA GLU A 71 1.03 -3.02 10.80
C GLU A 71 1.60 -2.94 9.38
N VAL A 72 1.12 -3.80 8.47
CA VAL A 72 1.61 -3.85 7.08
C VAL A 72 0.47 -3.61 6.12
N LEU A 73 0.65 -2.67 5.19
CA LEU A 73 -0.27 -2.48 4.07
C LEU A 73 0.32 -3.20 2.87
N LEU A 74 -0.41 -4.18 2.35
CA LEU A 74 0.03 -4.98 1.20
C LEU A 74 -0.65 -4.49 -0.07
N VAL A 75 0.14 -4.24 -1.10
CA VAL A 75 -0.35 -3.88 -2.44
C VAL A 75 0.32 -4.80 -3.46
N ALA A 76 -0.36 -5.06 -4.58
CA ALA A 76 0.22 -5.90 -5.63
C ALA A 76 1.45 -5.25 -6.26
N LEU A 77 1.42 -3.93 -6.40
CA LEU A 77 2.56 -3.13 -6.87
C LEU A 77 2.46 -1.70 -6.31
N PRO A 78 3.59 -1.00 -6.20
CA PRO A 78 3.59 0.35 -5.61
C PRO A 78 2.68 1.35 -6.33
N ARG A 79 2.48 1.17 -7.63
CA ARG A 79 1.59 2.05 -8.41
C ARG A 79 0.14 2.01 -7.95
N CYS A 80 -0.27 0.98 -7.20
CA CYS A 80 -1.59 0.96 -6.59
C CYS A 80 -1.75 2.11 -5.59
N VAL A 81 -0.66 2.54 -4.97
CA VAL A 81 -0.69 3.71 -4.09
C VAL A 81 -0.58 5.00 -4.90
N SER A 82 0.48 5.14 -5.68
CA SER A 82 0.67 6.34 -6.49
C SER A 82 1.53 6.08 -7.72
N ASP A 83 1.26 6.84 -8.78
CA ASP A 83 2.05 6.80 -10.00
C ASP A 83 3.31 7.68 -9.90
N THR A 84 3.40 8.55 -8.90
CA THR A 84 4.56 9.43 -8.72
C THR A 84 5.41 9.00 -7.54
N GLU A 85 6.74 9.01 -7.74
CA GLU A 85 7.68 8.59 -6.68
C GLU A 85 7.62 9.51 -5.47
N SER A 86 7.47 10.82 -5.67
CA SER A 86 7.41 11.76 -4.55
C SER A 86 6.20 11.52 -3.65
N ALA A 87 5.03 11.27 -4.25
CA ALA A 87 3.82 10.98 -3.47
C ALA A 87 3.95 9.64 -2.77
N LEU A 88 4.55 8.65 -3.42
CA LEU A 88 4.80 7.35 -2.82
C LEU A 88 5.72 7.46 -1.60
N HIS A 89 6.81 8.23 -1.73
CA HIS A 89 7.74 8.45 -0.61
C HIS A 89 7.06 9.14 0.57
N GLU A 90 6.22 10.13 0.30
CA GLU A 90 5.46 10.81 1.35
C GLU A 90 4.53 9.84 2.07
N PHE A 91 3.85 8.99 1.32
CA PHE A 91 2.94 8.00 1.88
C PHE A 91 3.70 7.00 2.76
N VAL A 92 4.81 6.46 2.26
CA VAL A 92 5.64 5.51 3.00
C VAL A 92 6.18 6.15 4.27
N HIS A 93 6.63 7.41 4.19
CA HIS A 93 7.10 8.15 5.36
C HIS A 93 5.98 8.30 6.41
N LYS A 94 4.79 8.65 5.95
CA LYS A 94 3.63 8.78 6.84
C LYS A 94 3.32 7.47 7.57
N LEU A 95 3.33 6.35 6.84
CA LEU A 95 3.15 5.04 7.46
C LEU A 95 4.21 4.77 8.52
N SER A 96 5.47 5.08 8.21
CA SER A 96 6.57 4.81 9.12
C SER A 96 6.47 5.60 10.45
N LEU A 97 5.86 6.78 10.41
CA LEU A 97 5.66 7.58 11.62
C LEU A 97 4.71 6.90 12.61
N TYR A 98 3.84 6.03 12.12
CA TYR A 98 2.92 5.27 12.98
C TYR A 98 3.41 3.85 13.26
N GLY A 99 4.64 3.53 12.84
CA GLY A 99 5.17 2.18 13.02
C GLY A 99 4.64 1.19 12.00
N ASN A 100 3.99 1.67 10.95
CA ASN A 100 3.45 0.83 9.88
C ASN A 100 4.37 0.85 8.66
N ARG A 101 4.16 -0.10 7.76
CA ARG A 101 5.00 -0.20 6.56
C ARG A 101 4.18 -0.64 5.35
N LEU A 102 4.72 -0.37 4.17
CA LEU A 102 4.15 -0.77 2.89
C LEU A 102 5.00 -1.89 2.31
N GLU A 103 4.37 -2.96 1.85
CA GLU A 103 5.08 -4.06 1.19
C GLU A 103 4.37 -4.47 -0.08
N SER A 104 5.15 -4.93 -1.05
CA SER A 104 4.59 -5.49 -2.27
C SER A 104 5.54 -6.57 -2.81
N PRO A 105 5.04 -7.52 -3.63
CA PRO A 105 5.91 -8.50 -4.27
C PRO A 105 6.98 -7.86 -5.16
N GLU A 106 6.68 -6.67 -5.70
CA GLU A 106 7.56 -5.96 -6.61
C GLU A 106 8.65 -5.15 -5.93
N ARG A 107 8.40 -4.73 -4.67
CA ARG A 107 9.32 -3.83 -3.98
C ARG A 107 9.27 -4.06 -2.48
N PRO A 108 10.33 -4.64 -1.89
CA PRO A 108 10.36 -4.91 -0.44
C PRO A 108 10.53 -3.62 0.38
N TRP A 109 10.15 -3.71 1.64
CA TRP A 109 10.21 -2.56 2.56
C TRP A 109 11.62 -1.94 2.65
N GLU A 110 12.65 -2.78 2.59
CA GLU A 110 14.04 -2.31 2.67
C GLU A 110 14.39 -1.36 1.53
N GLU A 111 13.87 -1.61 0.34
CA GLU A 111 14.05 -0.72 -0.80
C GLU A 111 13.34 0.62 -0.58
N PHE A 112 12.13 0.59 -0.03
CA PHE A 112 11.42 1.81 0.31
C PHE A 112 12.21 2.65 1.30
N LEU A 113 12.79 2.02 2.32
CA LEU A 113 13.60 2.71 3.32
C LEU A 113 14.86 3.32 2.71
N ALA A 114 15.54 2.59 1.85
CA ALA A 114 16.73 3.10 1.16
C ALA A 114 16.39 4.30 0.28
N ASP A 115 15.30 4.20 -0.46
CA ASP A 115 14.84 5.29 -1.34
C ASP A 115 14.44 6.53 -0.54
N MET A 116 13.79 6.34 0.60
CA MET A 116 13.43 7.46 1.48
C MET A 116 14.65 8.20 2.00
N LYS A 117 15.67 7.46 2.41
CA LYS A 117 16.93 8.06 2.89
C LYS A 117 17.60 8.89 1.79
N SER A 118 17.63 8.35 0.60
CA SER A 118 18.19 9.04 -0.57
C SER A 118 17.38 10.30 -0.90
N TYR A 119 16.06 10.18 -0.90
CA TYR A 119 15.14 11.28 -1.18
C TYR A 119 15.30 12.42 -0.17
N ARG A 120 15.43 12.08 1.11
CA ARG A 120 15.55 13.09 2.18
C ARG A 120 16.88 13.83 2.17
N ARG A 121 17.91 13.25 1.55
CA ARG A 121 19.22 13.87 1.43
C ARG A 121 19.35 14.79 0.21
N ALA A 122 18.45 14.65 -0.73
CA ALA A 122 18.46 15.40 -1.98
C ALA A 122 18.06 16.87 -1.84
#